data_4d075b9706e196a6257a9f2c32045feb
#
_entry.id   4d075b9706e196a6257a9f2c32045feb
#
_cell.length_a   1.000
_cell.length_b   1.000
_cell.length_c   1.000
_cell.angle_alpha   90.00
_cell.angle_beta   90.00
_cell.angle_gamma   90.00
#
_symmetry.space_group_name_H-M   'P 1'
#
loop_
_entity.id
_entity.type
_entity.pdbx_description
1 polymer ?
#
loop_
_entity_poly.entity_id
_entity_poly.type
_entity_poly.pdbx_seq_one_letter_code
_entity_poly.pdbx_strand_id
1 'polypeptide(L)'
;MLGPIYALFVKDLGGSLLDASFAAGIFAFAAGITTLISGKYADKIKRQRAMIVNAYTIMALGFFAYIFVNSIYTLFLVEIVIGFGEAFYAPAFDSLFTKHTTKTKVGREWGAWESVNYFSAAFGAIAGGFIVANMGFSSLFIIMGTISLLSAIYLYIAGNGEV
;
A
#
# COMPACT_ATOMS: atom_id res chain seq x y z
N MET A 1 1.21 3.01 8.54
CA MET A 1 0.44 3.11 9.79
C MET A 1 0.38 1.77 10.57
N LEU A 2 0.01 0.67 9.95
CA LEU A 2 -0.19 -0.62 10.63
C LEU A 2 1.10 -1.33 11.06
N GLY A 3 2.20 -1.20 10.31
CA GLY A 3 3.43 -1.99 10.47
C GLY A 3 3.87 -2.28 11.92
N PRO A 4 4.13 -1.27 12.75
CA PRO A 4 4.64 -1.52 14.12
C PRO A 4 3.64 -2.22 15.05
N ILE A 5 2.34 -2.13 14.76
CA ILE A 5 1.26 -2.66 15.62
C ILE A 5 0.55 -3.86 14.99
N TYR A 6 1.04 -4.36 13.86
CA TYR A 6 0.43 -5.46 13.12
C TYR A 6 0.32 -6.75 13.95
N ALA A 7 1.37 -7.10 14.69
CA ALA A 7 1.35 -8.27 15.55
C ALA A 7 0.30 -8.18 16.67
N LEU A 8 -0.02 -6.97 17.15
CA LEU A 8 -1.08 -6.76 18.13
C LEU A 8 -2.45 -7.01 17.50
N PHE A 9 -2.68 -6.56 16.28
CA PHE A 9 -3.90 -6.86 15.53
C PHE A 9 -4.11 -8.36 15.34
N VAL A 10 -3.05 -9.10 14.94
CA VAL A 10 -3.13 -10.56 14.80
C VAL A 10 -3.42 -11.23 16.15
N LYS A 11 -2.84 -10.73 17.24
CA LYS A 11 -3.11 -11.22 18.58
C LYS A 11 -4.58 -10.99 19.00
N ASP A 12 -5.16 -9.83 18.65
CA ASP A 12 -6.57 -9.53 18.93
C ASP A 12 -7.53 -10.47 18.19
N LEU A 13 -7.11 -11.01 17.04
CA LEU A 13 -7.81 -12.06 16.29
C LEU A 13 -7.63 -13.47 16.91
N GLY A 14 -6.91 -13.59 18.02
CA GLY A 14 -6.57 -14.88 18.62
C GLY A 14 -5.40 -15.60 17.96
N GLY A 15 -4.67 -14.93 17.09
CA GLY A 15 -3.47 -15.46 16.42
C GLY A 15 -2.20 -15.36 17.26
N SER A 16 -1.19 -16.10 16.81
CA SER A 16 0.14 -16.13 17.37
C SER A 16 1.11 -15.21 16.61
N LEU A 17 2.33 -15.05 17.13
CA LEU A 17 3.41 -14.38 16.40
C LEU A 17 3.74 -15.09 15.08
N LEU A 18 3.59 -16.41 15.05
CA LEU A 18 3.81 -17.21 13.84
C LEU A 18 2.75 -16.90 12.79
N ASP A 19 1.48 -16.73 13.18
CA ASP A 19 0.42 -16.33 12.26
C ASP A 19 0.67 -14.94 11.67
N ALA A 20 1.17 -14.00 12.47
CA ALA A 20 1.60 -12.69 11.97
C ALA A 20 2.75 -12.81 10.95
N SER A 21 3.69 -13.71 11.18
CA SER A 21 4.80 -13.97 10.27
C SER A 21 4.31 -14.62 8.96
N PHE A 22 3.37 -15.57 9.03
CA PHE A 22 2.75 -16.16 7.84
C PHE A 22 1.96 -15.13 7.04
N ALA A 23 1.18 -14.29 7.70
CA ALA A 23 0.41 -13.24 7.03
C ALA A 23 1.34 -12.26 6.27
N ALA A 24 2.41 -11.80 6.91
CA ALA A 24 3.42 -10.96 6.25
C ALA A 24 4.13 -11.70 5.09
N GLY A 25 4.39 -13.01 5.25
CA GLY A 25 4.95 -13.84 4.19
C GLY A 25 4.02 -13.99 3.00
N ILE A 26 2.72 -14.21 3.23
CA ILE A 26 1.68 -14.32 2.19
C ILE A 26 1.57 -13.00 1.42
N PHE A 27 1.51 -11.87 2.14
CA PHE A 27 1.56 -10.54 1.52
C PHE A 27 2.78 -10.38 0.61
N ALA A 28 3.98 -10.63 1.14
CA ALA A 28 5.22 -10.47 0.39
C ALA A 28 5.31 -11.42 -0.83
N PHE A 29 4.80 -12.64 -0.70
CA PHE A 29 4.76 -13.61 -1.78
C PHE A 29 3.79 -13.17 -2.89
N ALA A 30 2.58 -12.73 -2.52
CA ALA A 30 1.60 -12.20 -3.46
C ALA A 30 2.14 -10.95 -4.17
N ALA A 31 2.75 -10.02 -3.42
CA ALA A 31 3.39 -8.84 -3.97
C ALA A 31 4.54 -9.21 -4.93
N GLY A 32 5.42 -10.12 -4.54
CA GLY A 32 6.55 -10.57 -5.36
C GLY A 32 6.12 -11.15 -6.71
N ILE A 33 5.16 -12.08 -6.71
CA ILE A 33 4.62 -12.67 -7.96
C ILE A 33 4.00 -11.56 -8.83
N THR A 34 3.19 -10.71 -8.23
CA THR A 34 2.51 -9.65 -8.97
C THR A 34 3.49 -8.63 -9.53
N THR A 35 4.53 -8.26 -8.80
CA THR A 35 5.60 -7.37 -9.28
C THR A 35 6.33 -7.97 -10.49
N LEU A 36 6.63 -9.26 -10.47
CA LEU A 36 7.25 -9.94 -11.62
C LEU A 36 6.37 -9.86 -12.88
N ILE A 37 5.05 -9.97 -12.71
CA ILE A 37 4.10 -9.90 -13.81
C ILE A 37 3.90 -8.45 -14.24
N SER A 38 3.59 -7.55 -13.31
CA SER A 38 3.30 -6.14 -13.59
C SER A 38 4.51 -5.40 -14.16
N GLY A 39 5.72 -5.71 -13.70
CA GLY A 39 6.97 -5.14 -14.20
C GLY A 39 7.21 -5.40 -15.69
N LYS A 40 6.83 -6.59 -16.18
CA LYS A 40 6.93 -6.91 -17.62
C LYS A 40 6.04 -6.02 -18.51
N TYR A 41 4.97 -5.49 -17.93
CA TYR A 41 3.97 -4.68 -18.64
C TYR A 41 4.10 -3.19 -18.34
N ALA A 42 4.69 -2.81 -17.21
CA ALA A 42 4.80 -1.42 -16.76
C ALA A 42 5.42 -0.50 -17.82
N ASP A 43 6.48 -0.95 -18.50
CA ASP A 43 7.15 -0.16 -19.54
C ASP A 43 6.35 -0.08 -20.86
N LYS A 44 5.46 -1.05 -21.11
CA LYS A 44 4.64 -1.15 -22.33
C LYS A 44 3.30 -0.41 -22.19
N ILE A 45 2.84 -0.19 -20.98
CA ILE A 45 1.55 0.44 -20.71
C ILE A 45 1.69 1.96 -20.84
N LYS A 46 1.02 2.52 -21.85
CA LYS A 46 0.96 3.98 -22.06
C LYS A 46 0.23 4.72 -20.93
N ARG A 47 -0.60 4.03 -20.16
CA ARG A 47 -1.43 4.60 -19.08
C ARG A 47 -0.92 4.17 -17.70
N GLN A 48 0.35 4.43 -17.37
CA GLN A 48 0.93 4.11 -16.05
C GLN A 48 0.14 4.72 -14.89
N ARG A 49 -0.41 5.93 -15.07
CA ARG A 49 -1.29 6.57 -14.11
C ARG A 49 -2.54 5.73 -13.80
N ALA A 50 -3.16 5.11 -14.80
CA ALA A 50 -4.33 4.25 -14.58
C ALA A 50 -3.97 3.01 -13.74
N MET A 51 -2.75 2.47 -13.90
CA MET A 51 -2.26 1.39 -13.03
C MET A 51 -2.17 1.84 -11.58
N ILE A 52 -1.63 3.03 -11.33
CA ILE A 52 -1.51 3.60 -9.99
C ILE A 52 -2.89 3.84 -9.37
N VAL A 53 -3.85 4.39 -10.13
CA VAL A 53 -5.23 4.57 -9.67
C VAL A 53 -5.88 3.24 -9.29
N ASN A 54 -5.73 2.22 -10.12
CA ASN A 54 -6.25 0.87 -9.84
C ASN A 54 -5.58 0.27 -8.60
N ALA A 55 -4.27 0.44 -8.45
CA ALA A 55 -3.52 -0.01 -7.28
C ALA A 55 -4.05 0.61 -5.98
N TYR A 56 -4.21 1.92 -5.93
CA TYR A 56 -4.79 2.61 -4.77
C TYR A 56 -6.24 2.19 -4.49
N THR A 57 -7.02 1.91 -5.53
CA THR A 57 -8.39 1.40 -5.39
C THR A 57 -8.39 0.01 -4.77
N ILE A 58 -7.54 -0.91 -5.24
CA ILE A 58 -7.40 -2.25 -4.68
C ILE A 58 -6.94 -2.18 -3.22
N MET A 59 -5.94 -1.34 -2.92
CA MET A 59 -5.46 -1.12 -1.55
C MET A 59 -6.56 -0.56 -0.64
N ALA A 60 -7.37 0.38 -1.12
CA ALA A 60 -8.52 0.92 -0.37
C ALA A 60 -9.52 -0.18 -0.03
N LEU A 61 -9.86 -1.03 -1.00
CA LEU A 61 -10.74 -2.19 -0.77
C LEU A 61 -10.15 -3.16 0.24
N GLY A 62 -8.84 -3.44 0.16
CA GLY A 62 -8.12 -4.26 1.12
C GLY A 62 -8.17 -3.68 2.54
N PHE A 63 -7.92 -2.36 2.69
CA PHE A 63 -8.00 -1.70 4.00
C PHE A 63 -9.42 -1.71 4.59
N PHE A 64 -10.45 -1.51 3.78
CA PHE A 64 -11.83 -1.68 4.24
C PHE A 64 -12.17 -3.14 4.56
N ALA A 65 -11.59 -4.10 3.83
CA ALA A 65 -11.80 -5.52 4.11
C ALA A 65 -11.24 -5.95 5.48
N TYR A 66 -10.19 -5.29 6.00
CA TYR A 66 -9.70 -5.58 7.36
C TYR A 66 -10.77 -5.39 8.44
N ILE A 67 -11.75 -4.50 8.24
CA ILE A 67 -12.84 -4.27 9.20
C ILE A 67 -13.67 -5.53 9.42
N PHE A 68 -13.74 -6.38 8.39
CA PHE A 68 -14.53 -7.62 8.42
C PHE A 68 -13.69 -8.86 8.75
N VAL A 69 -12.39 -8.68 8.99
CA VAL A 69 -11.51 -9.80 9.37
C VAL A 69 -11.84 -10.24 10.79
N ASN A 70 -12.23 -11.49 10.90
CA ASN A 70 -12.63 -12.13 12.17
C ASN A 70 -11.88 -13.46 12.43
N SER A 71 -10.95 -13.83 11.54
CA SER A 71 -10.14 -15.04 11.67
C SER A 71 -8.80 -14.87 10.93
N ILE A 72 -7.82 -15.71 11.28
CA ILE A 72 -6.52 -15.73 10.64
C ILE A 72 -6.63 -16.09 9.13
N TYR A 73 -7.58 -16.93 8.75
CA TYR A 73 -7.77 -17.28 7.34
C TYR A 73 -8.31 -16.11 6.52
N THR A 74 -9.25 -15.33 7.06
CA THR A 74 -9.75 -14.12 6.40
C THR A 74 -8.69 -13.04 6.36
N LEU A 75 -7.81 -12.96 7.36
CA LEU A 75 -6.63 -12.10 7.33
C LEU A 75 -5.73 -12.45 6.13
N PHE A 76 -5.39 -13.72 5.93
CA PHE A 76 -4.54 -14.15 4.82
C PHE A 76 -5.11 -13.76 3.45
N LEU A 77 -6.43 -13.83 3.28
CA LEU A 77 -7.08 -13.40 2.05
C LEU A 77 -6.94 -11.87 1.82
N VAL A 78 -7.06 -11.09 2.87
CA VAL A 78 -6.89 -9.62 2.78
C VAL A 78 -5.43 -9.27 2.48
N GLU A 79 -4.47 -9.98 3.07
CA GLU A 79 -3.05 -9.79 2.78
C GLU A 79 -2.70 -10.04 1.30
N ILE A 80 -3.32 -11.05 0.68
CA ILE A 80 -3.17 -11.30 -0.75
C ILE A 80 -3.68 -10.09 -1.55
N VAL A 81 -4.86 -9.57 -1.21
CA VAL A 81 -5.46 -8.42 -1.93
C VAL A 81 -4.58 -7.18 -1.83
N ILE A 82 -4.06 -6.89 -0.62
CA ILE A 82 -3.19 -5.73 -0.41
C ILE A 82 -1.85 -5.92 -1.12
N GLY A 83 -1.27 -7.12 -1.05
CA GLY A 83 -0.04 -7.46 -1.79
C GLY A 83 -0.20 -7.27 -3.30
N PHE A 84 -1.34 -7.64 -3.86
CA PHE A 84 -1.68 -7.32 -5.26
C PHE A 84 -1.70 -5.81 -5.53
N GLY A 85 -2.39 -5.04 -4.69
CA GLY A 85 -2.50 -3.58 -4.85
C GLY A 85 -1.12 -2.91 -4.85
N GLU A 86 -0.28 -3.22 -3.87
CA GLU A 86 1.05 -2.65 -3.75
C GLU A 86 1.96 -3.02 -4.93
N ALA A 87 1.86 -4.26 -5.40
CA ALA A 87 2.66 -4.76 -6.50
C ALA A 87 2.28 -4.15 -7.87
N PHE A 88 1.08 -3.64 -8.03
CA PHE A 88 0.70 -2.84 -9.20
C PHE A 88 1.22 -1.41 -9.12
N TYR A 89 1.29 -0.85 -7.92
CA TYR A 89 1.76 0.51 -7.70
C TYR A 89 3.24 0.66 -8.00
N ALA A 90 4.09 -0.15 -7.37
CA ALA A 90 5.53 0.06 -7.33
C ALA A 90 6.19 0.16 -8.73
N PRO A 91 6.07 -0.84 -9.64
CA PRO A 91 6.72 -0.74 -10.95
C PRO A 91 6.17 0.39 -11.83
N ALA A 92 4.87 0.69 -11.73
CA ALA A 92 4.26 1.77 -12.49
C ALA A 92 4.74 3.14 -12.03
N PHE A 93 4.84 3.33 -10.71
CA PHE A 93 5.35 4.55 -10.12
C PHE A 93 6.84 4.74 -10.43
N ASP A 94 7.67 3.72 -10.20
CA ASP A 94 9.12 3.77 -10.43
C ASP A 94 9.45 4.09 -11.88
N SER A 95 8.73 3.47 -12.83
CA SER A 95 8.88 3.75 -14.25
C SER A 95 8.46 5.19 -14.58
N LEU A 96 7.34 5.67 -14.05
CA LEU A 96 6.87 7.04 -14.25
C LEU A 96 7.83 8.06 -13.64
N PHE A 97 8.25 7.86 -12.40
CA PHE A 97 9.17 8.73 -11.68
C PHE A 97 10.52 8.82 -12.40
N THR A 98 11.09 7.67 -12.78
CA THR A 98 12.37 7.62 -13.50
C THR A 98 12.32 8.37 -14.83
N LYS A 99 11.21 8.30 -15.57
CA LYS A 99 11.05 9.03 -16.84
C LYS A 99 11.09 10.55 -16.66
N HIS A 100 10.67 11.06 -15.52
CA HIS A 100 10.66 12.49 -15.20
C HIS A 100 11.91 12.95 -14.43
N THR A 101 12.80 12.01 -14.07
CA THR A 101 14.03 12.31 -13.32
C THR A 101 15.08 12.93 -14.23
N THR A 102 15.74 13.98 -13.76
CA THR A 102 16.84 14.65 -14.47
C THR A 102 18.08 13.76 -14.47
N LYS A 103 18.60 13.37 -15.64
CA LYS A 103 19.73 12.44 -15.80
C LYS A 103 20.96 12.77 -14.93
N THR A 104 21.22 14.05 -14.66
CA THR A 104 22.36 14.52 -13.85
C THR A 104 22.06 14.60 -12.34
N LYS A 105 20.80 14.39 -11.92
CA LYS A 105 20.34 14.55 -10.53
C LYS A 105 19.57 13.34 -9.98
N VAL A 106 19.67 12.20 -10.66
CA VAL A 106 18.92 10.98 -10.33
C VAL A 106 19.00 10.65 -8.84
N GLY A 107 20.21 10.55 -8.29
CA GLY A 107 20.40 10.22 -6.87
C GLY A 107 19.79 11.24 -5.91
N ARG A 108 19.83 12.54 -6.26
CA ARG A 108 19.22 13.60 -5.44
C ARG A 108 17.68 13.51 -5.44
N GLU A 109 17.09 13.27 -6.59
CA GLU A 109 15.63 13.21 -6.75
C GLU A 109 15.08 11.94 -6.12
N TRP A 110 15.72 10.78 -6.30
CA TRP A 110 15.37 9.55 -5.58
C TRP A 110 15.58 9.68 -4.07
N GLY A 111 16.69 10.30 -3.62
CA GLY A 111 16.93 10.54 -2.21
C GLY A 111 15.88 11.44 -1.56
N ALA A 112 15.40 12.47 -2.28
CA ALA A 112 14.30 13.31 -1.83
C ALA A 112 12.99 12.51 -1.70
N TRP A 113 12.66 11.69 -2.70
CA TRP A 113 11.50 10.81 -2.66
C TRP A 113 11.56 9.85 -1.49
N GLU A 114 12.66 9.12 -1.32
CA GLU A 114 12.85 8.19 -0.21
C GLU A 114 12.76 8.89 1.15
N SER A 115 13.30 10.10 1.28
CA SER A 115 13.19 10.87 2.52
C SER A 115 11.74 11.18 2.87
N VAL A 116 10.93 11.61 1.89
CA VAL A 116 9.48 11.84 2.08
C VAL A 116 8.79 10.55 2.48
N ASN A 117 9.17 9.43 1.88
CA ASN A 117 8.62 8.10 2.18
C ASN A 117 8.90 7.70 3.65
N TYR A 118 10.16 7.85 4.11
CA TYR A 118 10.52 7.57 5.50
C TYR A 118 9.83 8.50 6.50
N PHE A 119 9.76 9.80 6.22
CA PHE A 119 9.04 10.74 7.09
C PHE A 119 7.54 10.40 7.15
N SER A 120 6.92 10.10 6.03
CA SER A 120 5.51 9.69 5.97
C SER A 120 5.28 8.38 6.74
N ALA A 121 6.21 7.43 6.65
CA ALA A 121 6.16 6.18 7.41
C ALA A 121 6.28 6.44 8.92
N ALA A 122 7.21 7.31 9.33
CA ALA A 122 7.39 7.66 10.74
C ALA A 122 6.14 8.34 11.34
N PHE A 123 5.61 9.37 10.67
CA PHE A 123 4.37 10.01 11.09
C PHE A 123 3.18 9.04 11.07
N GLY A 124 3.09 8.21 10.04
CA GLY A 124 2.05 7.21 9.92
C GLY A 124 2.10 6.16 11.02
N ALA A 125 3.29 5.73 11.44
CA ALA A 125 3.47 4.78 12.54
C ALA A 125 3.00 5.37 13.88
N ILE A 126 3.41 6.61 14.19
CA ILE A 126 3.02 7.32 15.42
C ILE A 126 1.50 7.57 15.44
N ALA A 127 0.96 8.13 14.35
CA ALA A 127 -0.47 8.40 14.22
C ALA A 127 -1.30 7.12 14.29
N GLY A 128 -0.86 6.05 13.62
CA GLY A 128 -1.51 4.75 13.66
C GLY A 128 -1.59 4.17 15.06
N GLY A 129 -0.46 4.21 15.80
CA GLY A 129 -0.43 3.79 17.20
C GLY A 129 -1.38 4.59 18.09
N PHE A 130 -1.40 5.92 17.93
CA PHE A 130 -2.30 6.80 18.67
C PHE A 130 -3.79 6.52 18.35
N ILE A 131 -4.13 6.35 17.07
CA ILE A 131 -5.50 6.02 16.64
C ILE A 131 -5.95 4.70 17.26
N VAL A 132 -5.12 3.65 17.15
CA VAL A 132 -5.50 2.34 17.69
C VAL A 132 -5.63 2.37 19.21
N ALA A 133 -4.73 3.05 19.91
CA ALA A 133 -4.78 3.16 21.37
C ALA A 133 -6.06 3.83 21.89
N ASN A 134 -6.63 4.78 21.13
CA ASN A 134 -7.80 5.55 21.57
C ASN A 134 -9.11 5.12 20.88
N MET A 135 -9.06 4.60 19.66
CA MET A 135 -10.24 4.38 18.81
C MET A 135 -10.33 2.96 18.22
N GLY A 136 -9.31 2.13 18.47
CA GLY A 136 -9.25 0.75 18.00
C GLY A 136 -8.84 0.59 16.53
N PHE A 137 -8.61 -0.67 16.12
CA PHE A 137 -8.13 -1.04 14.79
C PHE A 137 -9.12 -0.69 13.66
N SER A 138 -10.44 -0.84 13.90
CA SER A 138 -11.45 -0.52 12.87
C SER A 138 -11.36 0.94 12.40
N SER A 139 -11.14 1.87 13.32
CA SER A 139 -10.96 3.30 13.00
C SER A 139 -9.71 3.52 12.17
N LEU A 140 -8.62 2.84 12.47
CA LEU A 140 -7.39 2.88 11.68
C LEU A 140 -7.64 2.40 10.25
N PHE A 141 -8.32 1.28 10.07
CA PHE A 141 -8.61 0.71 8.73
C PHE A 141 -9.51 1.62 7.90
N ILE A 142 -10.54 2.24 8.53
CA ILE A 142 -11.39 3.22 7.85
C ILE A 142 -10.56 4.40 7.36
N ILE A 143 -9.68 4.94 8.20
CA ILE A 143 -8.81 6.07 7.83
C ILE A 143 -7.87 5.68 6.69
N MET A 144 -7.20 4.53 6.78
CA MET A 144 -6.29 4.03 5.75
C MET A 144 -7.00 3.82 4.41
N GLY A 145 -8.18 3.17 4.44
CA GLY A 145 -9.01 2.95 3.26
C GLY A 145 -9.49 4.26 2.63
N THR A 146 -9.90 5.21 3.45
CA THR A 146 -10.36 6.53 2.99
C THR A 146 -9.23 7.32 2.35
N ILE A 147 -8.05 7.38 2.97
CA ILE A 147 -6.87 8.06 2.40
C ILE A 147 -6.48 7.43 1.07
N SER A 148 -6.46 6.10 0.99
CA SER A 148 -6.13 5.38 -0.24
C SER A 148 -7.15 5.66 -1.35
N LEU A 149 -8.44 5.66 -1.03
CA LEU A 149 -9.51 5.98 -1.98
C LEU A 149 -9.44 7.43 -2.46
N LEU A 150 -9.23 8.38 -1.56
CA LEU A 150 -9.06 9.80 -1.91
C LEU A 150 -7.84 10.00 -2.82
N SER A 151 -6.75 9.27 -2.57
CA SER A 151 -5.56 9.29 -3.44
C SER A 151 -5.88 8.77 -4.84
N ALA A 152 -6.66 7.68 -4.95
CA ALA A 152 -7.10 7.15 -6.24
C ALA A 152 -7.97 8.17 -7.00
N ILE A 153 -8.95 8.79 -6.31
CA ILE A 153 -9.85 9.81 -6.89
C ILE A 153 -9.05 11.03 -7.35
N TYR A 154 -8.15 11.53 -6.50
CA TYR A 154 -7.31 12.68 -6.84
C TYR A 154 -6.48 12.41 -8.11
N LEU A 155 -5.81 11.27 -8.18
CA LEU A 155 -5.00 10.90 -9.34
C LEU A 155 -5.85 10.71 -10.60
N TYR A 156 -7.07 10.19 -10.46
CA TYR A 156 -8.00 10.03 -11.58
C TYR A 156 -8.42 11.39 -12.15
N ILE A 157 -8.84 12.32 -11.28
CA ILE A 157 -9.30 13.65 -11.69
C ILE A 157 -8.13 14.49 -12.27
N ALA A 158 -6.99 14.51 -11.59
CA ALA A 158 -5.81 15.25 -12.04
C ALA A 158 -5.29 14.76 -13.41
N GLY A 159 -5.57 13.50 -13.78
CA GLY A 159 -5.18 12.93 -15.08
C GLY A 159 -6.06 13.33 -16.25
N ASN A 160 -7.28 13.75 -15.99
CA ASN A 160 -8.20 14.18 -17.06
C ASN A 160 -7.97 15.65 -17.50
N GLY A 161 -7.09 16.38 -16.82
CA GLY A 161 -6.74 17.76 -17.15
C GLY A 161 -5.51 17.93 -18.05
N GLU A 162 -4.81 16.84 -18.35
CA GLU A 162 -3.63 16.82 -19.22
C GLU A 162 -3.95 16.04 -20.51
N VAL A 163 -4.78 16.61 -21.40
CA VAL A 163 -4.96 16.21 -22.80
C VAL A 163 -4.45 17.32 -23.70
#